data_eb99ec3354596782490508f60781615c
#
_entry.id   eb99ec3354596782490508f60781615c
#
_cell.length_a   1.000
_cell.length_b   1.000
_cell.length_c   1.000
_cell.angle_alpha   90.00
_cell.angle_beta   90.00
_cell.angle_gamma   90.00
#
_symmetry.space_group_name_H-M   'P 1'
#
loop_
_entity.id
_entity.type
_entity.pdbx_description
1 polymer ?
#
loop_
_entity_poly.entity_id
_entity_poly.type
_entity_poly.pdbx_seq_one_letter_code
_entity_poly.pdbx_strand_id
1 'polypeptide(L)'
;MNSTNPPALPPVSLVDVASYLPGDPVGTEYFTQFARSERMAKNVMFRAPKGRHHVARDETAVDMVERAVAPLIDRHGADMIANVDVLITHTQLPDNPVLGCGPEVARRLDIRPSYVYDVHNGGCAAFVHMMAMARMVLQTTDARTALIAATQNCSGQVFAQTEIRKLAQAPVPGDGCGVGLLVKDDSAPILDIECQTYPEFAGDMDFSTNGERKYWEPGEGQACVSFTESKITKVFARGNRLVPEVALAVCDRIGVRGRDIDTFVTNQPNRLFLRNWHDALELPPERHPDTFDSCGNLFAAGIPVTLDVENRAGRLRNGSLVMMAAFAHAGDFAGAAAVRWGAAR
;
A
#
# COMPACT_ATOMS: atom_id res chain seq x y z
N MET A 1 26.57 -25.00 31.04
CA MET A 1 25.27 -24.84 30.37
C MET A 1 25.57 -24.32 28.97
N ASN A 2 25.46 -25.19 27.95
CA ASN A 2 25.69 -24.80 26.57
C ASN A 2 24.50 -23.90 26.13
N SER A 3 24.72 -22.61 26.01
CA SER A 3 23.78 -21.70 25.35
C SER A 3 23.82 -22.00 23.84
N THR A 4 23.04 -22.97 23.39
CA THR A 4 22.77 -23.09 21.95
C THR A 4 21.91 -21.89 21.59
N ASN A 5 22.47 -20.91 20.87
CA ASN A 5 21.65 -19.89 20.23
C ASN A 5 20.58 -20.61 19.39
N PRO A 6 19.32 -20.13 19.43
CA PRO A 6 18.31 -20.69 18.56
C PRO A 6 18.78 -20.61 17.09
N PRO A 7 18.46 -21.60 16.26
CA PRO A 7 18.85 -21.58 14.86
C PRO A 7 18.32 -20.28 14.19
N ALA A 8 19.15 -19.69 13.36
CA ALA A 8 18.73 -18.51 12.61
C ALA A 8 17.51 -18.84 11.74
N LEU A 9 16.51 -17.95 11.74
CA LEU A 9 15.34 -18.11 10.88
C LEU A 9 15.74 -18.07 9.40
N PRO A 10 15.10 -18.87 8.53
CA PRO A 10 15.41 -18.87 7.11
C PRO A 10 15.19 -17.49 6.49
N PRO A 11 16.02 -17.08 5.52
CA PRO A 11 15.81 -15.83 4.78
C PRO A 11 14.52 -15.91 3.96
N VAL A 12 13.90 -14.74 3.75
CA VAL A 12 12.74 -14.55 2.88
C VAL A 12 13.00 -13.37 1.99
N SER A 13 12.76 -13.53 0.71
CA SER A 13 12.97 -12.54 -0.33
C SER A 13 11.66 -11.94 -0.82
N LEU A 14 11.65 -10.63 -1.13
CA LEU A 14 10.67 -10.03 -2.02
C LEU A 14 11.22 -10.14 -3.45
N VAL A 15 10.79 -11.18 -4.17
CA VAL A 15 11.40 -11.56 -5.46
C VAL A 15 10.95 -10.63 -6.58
N ASP A 16 9.69 -10.22 -6.58
CA ASP A 16 9.14 -9.35 -7.62
C ASP A 16 7.86 -8.67 -7.15
N VAL A 17 7.49 -7.62 -7.87
CA VAL A 17 6.23 -6.90 -7.72
C VAL A 17 5.59 -6.68 -9.08
N ALA A 18 4.26 -6.58 -9.12
CA ALA A 18 3.53 -6.19 -10.33
C ALA A 18 2.34 -5.33 -9.97
N SER A 19 1.76 -4.65 -10.95
CA SER A 19 0.66 -3.75 -10.70
C SER A 19 -0.36 -3.71 -11.83
N TYR A 20 -1.56 -3.26 -11.48
CA TYR A 20 -2.64 -2.97 -12.40
C TYR A 20 -3.29 -1.62 -12.03
N LEU A 21 -3.55 -0.80 -13.03
CA LEU A 21 -4.27 0.46 -12.91
C LEU A 21 -5.55 0.37 -13.77
N PRO A 22 -6.75 0.57 -13.20
CA PRO A 22 -8.02 0.38 -13.91
C PRO A 22 -8.32 1.54 -14.87
N GLY A 23 -8.87 1.24 -16.02
CA GLY A 23 -9.37 2.21 -17.01
C GLY A 23 -8.34 3.23 -17.49
N ASP A 24 -8.81 4.26 -18.17
CA ASP A 24 -8.01 5.40 -18.60
C ASP A 24 -7.81 6.41 -17.46
N PRO A 25 -6.72 7.20 -17.47
CA PRO A 25 -6.50 8.22 -16.46
C PRO A 25 -7.60 9.29 -16.44
N VAL A 26 -8.10 9.61 -15.25
CA VAL A 26 -9.07 10.68 -15.01
C VAL A 26 -8.34 11.94 -14.60
N GLY A 27 -8.52 13.02 -15.35
CA GLY A 27 -7.87 14.31 -15.11
C GLY A 27 -8.43 15.09 -13.92
N THR A 28 -7.72 16.15 -13.55
CA THR A 28 -8.07 17.02 -12.41
C THR A 28 -9.44 17.68 -12.57
N GLU A 29 -9.83 18.00 -13.79
CA GLU A 29 -11.10 18.66 -14.12
C GLU A 29 -12.33 17.86 -13.71
N TYR A 30 -12.23 16.51 -13.62
CA TYR A 30 -13.34 15.68 -13.17
C TYR A 30 -13.87 16.08 -11.79
N PHE A 31 -12.99 16.49 -10.87
CA PHE A 31 -13.39 16.88 -9.51
C PHE A 31 -13.51 18.40 -9.35
N THR A 32 -12.66 19.18 -9.99
CA THR A 32 -12.64 20.65 -9.80
C THR A 32 -13.96 21.30 -10.19
N GLN A 33 -14.67 20.75 -11.20
CA GLN A 33 -15.99 21.23 -11.59
C GLN A 33 -17.06 21.06 -10.48
N PHE A 34 -16.83 20.20 -9.47
CA PHE A 34 -17.76 19.95 -8.38
C PHE A 34 -17.35 20.59 -7.04
N ALA A 35 -16.19 21.20 -6.94
CA ALA A 35 -15.64 21.72 -5.70
C ALA A 35 -16.56 22.74 -5.04
N ARG A 36 -16.97 22.50 -3.77
CA ARG A 36 -17.83 23.40 -2.98
C ARG A 36 -17.11 24.64 -2.45
N SER A 37 -15.79 24.60 -2.32
CA SER A 37 -15.00 25.65 -1.70
C SER A 37 -13.62 25.77 -2.35
N GLU A 38 -13.39 26.93 -3.00
CA GLU A 38 -12.07 27.28 -3.55
C GLU A 38 -10.96 27.31 -2.48
N ARG A 39 -11.29 27.73 -1.26
CA ARG A 39 -10.33 27.80 -0.16
C ARG A 39 -9.80 26.43 0.21
N MET A 40 -10.69 25.43 0.30
CA MET A 40 -10.32 24.04 0.65
C MET A 40 -9.58 23.37 -0.52
N ALA A 41 -10.01 23.61 -1.76
CA ALA A 41 -9.33 23.10 -2.95
C ALA A 41 -7.90 23.65 -3.12
N LYS A 42 -7.64 24.87 -2.60
CA LYS A 42 -6.30 25.48 -2.57
C LYS A 42 -5.43 25.02 -1.40
N ASN A 43 -5.98 24.21 -0.46
CA ASN A 43 -5.19 23.67 0.64
C ASN A 43 -4.17 22.68 0.10
N VAL A 44 -2.90 22.90 0.46
CA VAL A 44 -1.77 22.05 0.02
C VAL A 44 -1.96 20.55 0.33
N MET A 45 -2.69 20.24 1.41
CA MET A 45 -3.02 18.87 1.80
C MET A 45 -3.93 18.14 0.81
N PHE A 46 -4.76 18.87 0.08
CA PHE A 46 -5.75 18.36 -0.87
C PHE A 46 -5.44 18.74 -2.32
N ARG A 47 -4.19 19.14 -2.59
CA ARG A 47 -3.79 19.43 -3.96
C ARG A 47 -3.93 18.18 -4.81
N ALA A 48 -4.81 18.27 -5.81
CA ALA A 48 -5.10 17.16 -6.71
C ALA A 48 -3.86 16.74 -7.52
N PRO A 49 -3.69 15.43 -7.79
CA PRO A 49 -2.76 14.93 -8.80
C PRO A 49 -3.21 15.40 -10.20
N LYS A 50 -2.35 15.28 -11.19
CA LYS A 50 -2.68 15.59 -12.60
C LYS A 50 -3.62 14.58 -13.21
N GLY A 51 -3.48 13.32 -12.81
CA GLY A 51 -4.32 12.21 -13.22
C GLY A 51 -4.39 11.13 -12.14
N ARG A 52 -5.37 10.27 -12.25
CA ARG A 52 -5.55 9.07 -11.42
C ARG A 52 -6.48 8.12 -12.13
N HIS A 53 -6.54 6.89 -11.68
CA HIS A 53 -7.41 5.88 -12.23
C HIS A 53 -8.65 5.69 -11.36
N HIS A 54 -9.76 5.32 -11.96
CA HIS A 54 -10.98 4.98 -11.28
C HIS A 54 -11.40 3.56 -11.68
N VAL A 55 -11.64 2.73 -10.66
CA VAL A 55 -12.24 1.41 -10.87
C VAL A 55 -13.64 1.57 -11.47
N ALA A 56 -13.99 0.74 -12.44
CA ALA A 56 -15.34 0.71 -13.01
C ALA A 56 -16.33 0.16 -11.97
N ARG A 57 -17.62 0.47 -12.17
CA ARG A 57 -18.68 0.07 -11.24
C ARG A 57 -18.81 -1.45 -11.06
N ASP A 58 -18.54 -2.18 -12.12
CA ASP A 58 -18.66 -3.64 -12.25
C ASP A 58 -17.30 -4.36 -12.13
N GLU A 59 -16.21 -3.63 -11.97
CA GLU A 59 -14.88 -4.18 -11.77
C GLU A 59 -14.65 -4.43 -10.28
N THR A 60 -14.43 -5.68 -9.92
CA THR A 60 -14.23 -6.13 -8.54
C THR A 60 -12.77 -6.01 -8.09
N ALA A 61 -12.55 -6.02 -6.76
CA ALA A 61 -11.20 -6.13 -6.21
C ALA A 61 -10.49 -7.42 -6.68
N VAL A 62 -11.24 -8.51 -6.85
CA VAL A 62 -10.72 -9.79 -7.35
C VAL A 62 -10.24 -9.65 -8.81
N ASP A 63 -11.00 -8.96 -9.68
CA ASP A 63 -10.58 -8.68 -11.06
C ASP A 63 -9.28 -7.88 -11.10
N MET A 64 -9.15 -6.87 -10.22
CA MET A 64 -7.94 -6.06 -10.12
C MET A 64 -6.72 -6.89 -9.68
N VAL A 65 -6.88 -7.80 -8.71
CA VAL A 65 -5.80 -8.69 -8.28
C VAL A 65 -5.39 -9.65 -9.39
N GLU A 66 -6.34 -10.30 -10.06
CA GLU A 66 -6.05 -11.21 -11.19
C GLU A 66 -5.23 -10.51 -12.28
N ARG A 67 -5.63 -9.28 -12.65
CA ARG A 67 -4.89 -8.47 -13.63
C ARG A 67 -3.52 -8.01 -13.15
N ALA A 68 -3.38 -7.72 -11.85
CA ALA A 68 -2.09 -7.35 -11.27
C ALA A 68 -1.12 -8.55 -11.18
N VAL A 69 -1.63 -9.79 -11.03
CA VAL A 69 -0.83 -11.02 -10.98
C VAL A 69 -0.36 -11.46 -12.38
N ALA A 70 -1.12 -11.17 -13.43
CA ALA A 70 -0.80 -11.62 -14.78
C ALA A 70 0.66 -11.33 -15.21
N PRO A 71 1.25 -10.13 -14.98
CA PRO A 71 2.66 -9.89 -15.30
C PRO A 71 3.65 -10.73 -14.47
N LEU A 72 3.29 -11.18 -13.26
CA LEU A 72 4.13 -12.13 -12.51
C LEU A 72 4.13 -13.50 -13.17
N ILE A 73 2.97 -13.96 -13.66
CA ILE A 73 2.84 -15.22 -14.41
C ILE A 73 3.71 -15.15 -15.67
N ASP A 74 3.67 -14.04 -16.40
CA ASP A 74 4.45 -13.86 -17.63
C ASP A 74 5.97 -13.92 -17.37
N ARG A 75 6.43 -13.38 -16.22
CA ARG A 75 7.86 -13.32 -15.88
C ARG A 75 8.37 -14.59 -15.19
N HIS A 76 7.59 -15.22 -14.33
CA HIS A 76 8.03 -16.33 -13.48
C HIS A 76 7.43 -17.68 -13.87
N GLY A 77 6.50 -17.69 -14.83
CA GLY A 77 5.76 -18.88 -15.24
C GLY A 77 4.54 -19.18 -14.36
N ALA A 78 3.55 -19.86 -14.93
CA ALA A 78 2.31 -20.22 -14.24
C ALA A 78 2.56 -21.11 -13.01
N ASP A 79 3.54 -22.01 -13.07
CA ASP A 79 3.87 -22.93 -11.98
C ASP A 79 4.29 -22.19 -10.69
N MET A 80 4.97 -21.06 -10.79
CA MET A 80 5.36 -20.28 -9.60
C MET A 80 4.12 -19.76 -8.86
N ILE A 81 3.12 -19.30 -9.57
CA ILE A 81 1.87 -18.81 -8.96
C ILE A 81 0.98 -19.97 -8.53
N ALA A 82 0.90 -21.06 -9.31
CA ALA A 82 0.12 -22.26 -8.95
C ALA A 82 0.57 -22.91 -7.63
N ASN A 83 1.85 -22.74 -7.27
CA ASN A 83 2.46 -23.28 -6.05
C ASN A 83 2.54 -22.24 -4.90
N VAL A 84 1.72 -21.21 -4.89
CA VAL A 84 1.62 -20.26 -3.78
C VAL A 84 1.01 -20.96 -2.56
N ASP A 85 1.75 -20.97 -1.45
CA ASP A 85 1.34 -21.56 -0.17
C ASP A 85 0.58 -20.59 0.73
N VAL A 86 0.87 -19.28 0.60
CA VAL A 86 0.32 -18.20 1.43
C VAL A 86 -0.25 -17.13 0.53
N LEU A 87 -1.53 -16.82 0.68
CA LEU A 87 -2.19 -15.69 0.04
C LEU A 87 -2.63 -14.69 1.10
N ILE A 88 -2.16 -13.45 0.99
CA ILE A 88 -2.59 -12.36 1.88
C ILE A 88 -3.13 -11.21 1.03
N THR A 89 -4.38 -10.84 1.24
CA THR A 89 -5.02 -9.74 0.52
C THR A 89 -5.36 -8.58 1.45
N HIS A 90 -5.28 -7.37 0.91
CA HIS A 90 -5.83 -6.16 1.51
C HIS A 90 -6.67 -5.44 0.48
N THR A 91 -7.89 -5.12 0.86
CA THR A 91 -8.83 -4.38 0.03
C THR A 91 -9.42 -3.25 0.86
N GLN A 92 -9.30 -2.01 0.38
CA GLN A 92 -9.84 -0.85 1.08
C GLN A 92 -11.38 -0.91 1.14
N LEU A 93 -12.01 -1.33 0.05
CA LEU A 93 -13.45 -1.51 -0.03
C LEU A 93 -13.73 -2.92 -0.57
N PRO A 94 -13.92 -3.93 0.31
CA PRO A 94 -14.14 -5.30 -0.12
C PRO A 94 -15.48 -5.45 -0.83
N ASP A 95 -15.50 -6.21 -1.92
CA ASP A 95 -16.74 -6.53 -2.67
C ASP A 95 -17.74 -7.30 -1.80
N ASN A 96 -17.23 -8.11 -0.89
CA ASN A 96 -18.00 -8.80 0.12
C ASN A 96 -17.36 -8.56 1.51
N PRO A 97 -17.96 -7.69 2.34
CA PRO A 97 -17.37 -7.30 3.61
C PRO A 97 -17.34 -8.42 4.66
N VAL A 98 -18.11 -9.51 4.47
CA VAL A 98 -18.16 -10.64 5.41
C VAL A 98 -17.19 -11.74 5.01
N LEU A 99 -17.08 -12.02 3.69
CA LEU A 99 -16.30 -13.15 3.19
C LEU A 99 -14.87 -12.77 2.78
N GLY A 100 -14.57 -11.50 2.62
CA GLY A 100 -13.30 -11.04 2.07
C GLY A 100 -13.14 -11.36 0.58
N CYS A 101 -11.94 -11.23 0.05
CA CYS A 101 -11.65 -11.54 -1.36
C CYS A 101 -10.63 -12.67 -1.55
N GLY A 102 -9.88 -13.06 -0.52
CA GLY A 102 -8.81 -14.05 -0.61
C GLY A 102 -9.21 -15.39 -1.22
N PRO A 103 -10.28 -16.07 -0.73
CA PRO A 103 -10.72 -17.34 -1.30
C PRO A 103 -11.16 -17.23 -2.77
N GLU A 104 -11.79 -16.13 -3.17
CA GLU A 104 -12.20 -15.91 -4.55
C GLU A 104 -10.99 -15.61 -5.45
N VAL A 105 -10.00 -14.85 -4.96
CA VAL A 105 -8.72 -14.67 -5.66
C VAL A 105 -8.03 -16.01 -5.86
N ALA A 106 -7.98 -16.87 -4.84
CA ALA A 106 -7.39 -18.20 -4.96
C ALA A 106 -8.09 -19.06 -6.03
N ARG A 107 -9.43 -19.01 -6.07
CA ARG A 107 -10.22 -19.71 -7.09
C ARG A 107 -9.95 -19.18 -8.50
N ARG A 108 -9.85 -17.87 -8.69
CA ARG A 108 -9.64 -17.22 -9.99
C ARG A 108 -8.22 -17.46 -10.52
N LEU A 109 -7.23 -17.53 -9.64
CA LEU A 109 -5.84 -17.83 -9.99
C LEU A 109 -5.57 -19.35 -10.09
N ASP A 110 -6.58 -20.20 -9.82
CA ASP A 110 -6.46 -21.66 -9.73
C ASP A 110 -5.34 -22.12 -8.80
N ILE A 111 -5.23 -21.47 -7.62
CA ILE A 111 -4.24 -21.80 -6.58
C ILE A 111 -4.94 -22.40 -5.36
N ARG A 112 -4.17 -23.18 -4.57
CA ARG A 112 -4.68 -23.83 -3.35
C ARG A 112 -3.77 -23.55 -2.16
N PRO A 113 -3.67 -22.30 -1.73
CA PRO A 113 -2.80 -21.93 -0.62
C PRO A 113 -3.26 -22.58 0.69
N SER A 114 -2.29 -23.04 1.50
CA SER A 114 -2.55 -23.55 2.85
C SER A 114 -2.98 -22.45 3.82
N TYR A 115 -2.60 -21.18 3.52
CA TYR A 115 -2.89 -20.03 4.36
C TYR A 115 -3.50 -18.92 3.51
N VAL A 116 -4.73 -18.49 3.84
CA VAL A 116 -5.42 -17.37 3.21
C VAL A 116 -5.81 -16.37 4.30
N TYR A 117 -5.36 -15.13 4.15
CA TYR A 117 -5.68 -14.04 5.08
C TYR A 117 -6.20 -12.82 4.32
N ASP A 118 -7.31 -12.26 4.79
CA ASP A 118 -7.79 -10.95 4.36
C ASP A 118 -7.48 -9.92 5.47
N VAL A 119 -6.55 -9.02 5.20
CA VAL A 119 -6.13 -7.96 6.14
C VAL A 119 -6.96 -6.73 5.89
N HIS A 120 -7.72 -6.26 6.88
CA HIS A 120 -8.64 -5.15 6.70
C HIS A 120 -8.11 -3.81 7.23
N ASN A 121 -7.35 -3.82 8.31
CA ASN A 121 -7.00 -2.64 9.07
C ASN A 121 -5.64 -2.00 8.71
N GLY A 122 -4.91 -2.51 7.73
CA GLY A 122 -3.56 -2.02 7.42
C GLY A 122 -3.51 -0.65 6.74
N GLY A 123 -4.61 -0.21 6.09
CA GLY A 123 -4.68 1.06 5.37
C GLY A 123 -3.49 1.26 4.43
N CYS A 124 -2.94 2.45 4.38
CA CYS A 124 -1.78 2.77 3.52
C CYS A 124 -0.51 1.98 3.86
N ALA A 125 -0.38 1.44 5.08
CA ALA A 125 0.76 0.64 5.52
C ALA A 125 0.56 -0.88 5.29
N ALA A 126 -0.58 -1.30 4.72
CA ALA A 126 -0.93 -2.72 4.61
C ALA A 126 0.10 -3.53 3.83
N PHE A 127 0.73 -2.99 2.77
CA PHE A 127 1.73 -3.74 2.00
C PHE A 127 2.92 -4.17 2.87
N VAL A 128 3.44 -3.26 3.70
CA VAL A 128 4.54 -3.56 4.64
C VAL A 128 4.09 -4.56 5.71
N HIS A 129 2.89 -4.40 6.26
CA HIS A 129 2.35 -5.34 7.25
C HIS A 129 2.12 -6.72 6.67
N MET A 130 1.60 -6.83 5.43
CA MET A 130 1.45 -8.12 4.74
C MET A 130 2.80 -8.78 4.46
N MET A 131 3.85 -8.00 4.13
CA MET A 131 5.21 -8.52 4.03
C MET A 131 5.70 -9.11 5.37
N ALA A 132 5.44 -8.42 6.49
CA ALA A 132 5.80 -8.93 7.82
C ALA A 132 5.06 -10.23 8.14
N MET A 133 3.76 -10.30 7.87
CA MET A 133 2.93 -11.49 8.06
C MET A 133 3.42 -12.66 7.18
N ALA A 134 3.63 -12.41 5.88
CA ALA A 134 4.14 -13.41 4.95
C ALA A 134 5.50 -13.96 5.39
N ARG A 135 6.45 -13.05 5.74
CA ARG A 135 7.77 -13.41 6.26
C ARG A 135 7.65 -14.31 7.49
N MET A 136 6.79 -13.97 8.44
CA MET A 136 6.59 -14.75 9.66
C MET A 136 6.06 -16.15 9.34
N VAL A 137 5.03 -16.28 8.48
CA VAL A 137 4.49 -17.57 8.08
C VAL A 137 5.54 -18.42 7.35
N LEU A 138 6.24 -17.84 6.37
CA LEU A 138 7.28 -18.54 5.63
C LEU A 138 8.44 -19.00 6.54
N GLN A 139 8.81 -18.22 7.55
CA GLN A 139 9.90 -18.57 8.47
C GLN A 139 9.53 -19.66 9.50
N THR A 140 8.26 -19.78 9.84
CA THR A 140 7.80 -20.64 10.95
C THR A 140 7.02 -21.87 10.52
N THR A 141 6.77 -22.04 9.22
CA THR A 141 6.05 -23.19 8.64
C THR A 141 6.82 -23.81 7.48
N ASP A 142 6.26 -24.86 6.87
CA ASP A 142 6.82 -25.48 5.66
C ASP A 142 6.49 -24.70 4.38
N ALA A 143 5.66 -23.66 4.46
CA ALA A 143 5.34 -22.79 3.32
C ALA A 143 6.60 -22.15 2.71
N ARG A 144 6.65 -22.10 1.39
CA ARG A 144 7.82 -21.62 0.63
C ARG A 144 7.56 -20.36 -0.17
N THR A 145 6.31 -20.13 -0.59
CA THR A 145 5.95 -19.03 -1.50
C THR A 145 4.72 -18.31 -0.96
N ALA A 146 4.76 -16.97 -0.98
CA ALA A 146 3.65 -16.13 -0.60
C ALA A 146 3.34 -15.11 -1.70
N LEU A 147 2.06 -14.90 -1.96
CA LEU A 147 1.53 -13.82 -2.77
C LEU A 147 0.80 -12.84 -1.85
N ILE A 148 1.21 -11.57 -1.89
CA ILE A 148 0.52 -10.50 -1.17
C ILE A 148 -0.10 -9.54 -2.18
N ALA A 149 -1.34 -9.10 -1.95
CA ALA A 149 -2.08 -8.23 -2.86
C ALA A 149 -2.71 -7.05 -2.12
N ALA A 150 -2.39 -5.84 -2.55
CA ALA A 150 -2.93 -4.60 -2.00
C ALA A 150 -3.80 -3.90 -3.05
N THR A 151 -5.11 -3.86 -2.80
CA THR A 151 -6.08 -3.26 -3.73
C THR A 151 -6.67 -1.98 -3.14
N GLN A 152 -6.64 -0.92 -3.94
CA GLN A 152 -7.31 0.34 -3.69
C GLN A 152 -8.39 0.55 -4.76
N ASN A 153 -9.64 0.68 -4.31
CA ASN A 153 -10.82 0.76 -5.20
C ASN A 153 -11.87 1.80 -4.72
N CYS A 154 -11.46 2.74 -3.85
CA CYS A 154 -12.41 3.72 -3.31
C CYS A 154 -12.61 4.94 -4.20
N SER A 155 -11.69 5.26 -5.12
CA SER A 155 -11.75 6.51 -5.87
C SER A 155 -12.93 6.52 -6.84
N GLY A 156 -13.07 5.48 -7.66
CA GLY A 156 -14.19 5.34 -8.60
C GLY A 156 -15.53 5.03 -7.94
N GLN A 157 -15.54 4.55 -6.70
CA GLN A 157 -16.76 4.15 -5.97
C GLN A 157 -17.15 5.17 -4.90
N VAL A 158 -16.39 5.27 -3.82
CA VAL A 158 -16.74 6.14 -2.69
C VAL A 158 -16.54 7.61 -3.02
N PHE A 159 -15.35 7.99 -3.53
CA PHE A 159 -15.04 9.40 -3.80
C PHE A 159 -15.72 9.95 -5.05
N ALA A 160 -16.23 9.10 -5.95
CA ALA A 160 -17.02 9.51 -7.10
C ALA A 160 -18.51 9.75 -6.82
N GLN A 161 -19.02 9.40 -5.61
CA GLN A 161 -20.41 9.64 -5.21
C GLN A 161 -20.77 11.13 -5.28
N THR A 162 -22.01 11.43 -5.63
CA THR A 162 -22.49 12.79 -5.97
C THR A 162 -22.17 13.85 -4.91
N GLU A 163 -22.32 13.55 -3.63
CA GLU A 163 -22.01 14.51 -2.57
C GLU A 163 -20.54 14.45 -2.14
N ILE A 164 -19.93 13.25 -2.18
CA ILE A 164 -18.55 13.05 -1.74
C ILE A 164 -17.55 13.69 -2.69
N ARG A 165 -17.76 13.57 -4.02
CA ARG A 165 -16.88 14.19 -5.03
C ARG A 165 -16.76 15.72 -4.91
N LYS A 166 -17.65 16.37 -4.14
CA LYS A 166 -17.62 17.81 -3.87
C LYS A 166 -16.68 18.19 -2.71
N LEU A 167 -16.18 17.20 -1.96
CA LEU A 167 -15.29 17.41 -0.81
C LEU A 167 -13.87 17.70 -1.28
N ALA A 168 -13.13 18.48 -0.49
CA ALA A 168 -11.77 18.88 -0.84
C ALA A 168 -10.78 17.70 -0.99
N GLN A 169 -10.98 16.63 -0.22
CA GLN A 169 -10.13 15.43 -0.27
C GLN A 169 -10.46 14.49 -1.45
N ALA A 170 -11.63 14.61 -2.06
CA ALA A 170 -12.08 13.68 -3.11
C ALA A 170 -11.15 13.57 -4.34
N PRO A 171 -10.45 14.64 -4.76
CA PRO A 171 -9.56 14.55 -5.92
C PRO A 171 -8.20 13.89 -5.64
N VAL A 172 -7.87 13.57 -4.39
CA VAL A 172 -6.54 13.05 -4.04
C VAL A 172 -6.40 11.53 -4.26
N PRO A 173 -7.37 10.67 -3.88
CA PRO A 173 -7.28 9.23 -4.09
C PRO A 173 -7.31 8.82 -5.56
N GLY A 174 -6.61 7.75 -5.89
CA GLY A 174 -6.73 6.98 -7.12
C GLY A 174 -6.94 5.51 -6.83
N ASP A 175 -7.33 4.73 -7.83
CA ASP A 175 -7.52 3.29 -7.74
C ASP A 175 -6.40 2.53 -8.44
N GLY A 176 -6.05 1.37 -7.90
CA GLY A 176 -5.02 0.49 -8.41
C GLY A 176 -4.83 -0.73 -7.53
N CYS A 177 -4.17 -1.72 -8.07
CA CYS A 177 -3.76 -2.92 -7.35
C CYS A 177 -2.26 -3.14 -7.55
N GLY A 178 -1.57 -3.49 -6.48
CA GLY A 178 -0.19 -3.94 -6.54
C GLY A 178 0.00 -5.23 -5.79
N VAL A 179 0.82 -6.12 -6.34
CA VAL A 179 1.09 -7.44 -5.77
C VAL A 179 2.59 -7.62 -5.54
N GLY A 180 2.92 -8.46 -4.57
CA GLY A 180 4.30 -8.85 -4.26
C GLY A 180 4.43 -10.36 -4.15
N LEU A 181 5.47 -10.93 -4.76
CA LEU A 181 5.84 -12.33 -4.69
C LEU A 181 6.99 -12.50 -3.71
N LEU A 182 6.76 -13.28 -2.65
CA LEU A 182 7.77 -13.58 -1.66
C LEU A 182 8.12 -15.06 -1.71
N VAL A 183 9.41 -15.35 -1.52
CA VAL A 183 9.94 -16.73 -1.53
C VAL A 183 10.87 -16.93 -0.33
N LYS A 184 10.84 -18.14 0.24
CA LYS A 184 11.78 -18.57 1.29
C LYS A 184 13.14 -18.88 0.67
N ASP A 185 13.91 -17.85 0.37
CA ASP A 185 15.27 -17.89 -0.15
C ASP A 185 16.01 -16.58 0.19
N ASP A 186 17.23 -16.41 -0.34
CA ASP A 186 18.10 -15.26 -0.13
C ASP A 186 18.39 -14.45 -1.42
N SER A 187 17.58 -14.61 -2.46
CA SER A 187 17.82 -13.97 -3.77
C SER A 187 17.60 -12.46 -3.77
N ALA A 188 16.61 -11.99 -2.99
CA ALA A 188 16.26 -10.59 -2.78
C ALA A 188 15.82 -10.38 -1.33
N PRO A 189 16.73 -10.58 -0.35
CA PRO A 189 16.34 -10.75 1.04
C PRO A 189 15.70 -9.51 1.65
N ILE A 190 14.62 -9.73 2.39
CA ILE A 190 14.07 -8.76 3.31
C ILE A 190 15.02 -8.70 4.50
N LEU A 191 15.74 -7.58 4.60
CA LEU A 191 16.77 -7.39 5.64
C LEU A 191 16.13 -7.19 7.00
N ASP A 192 15.12 -6.31 7.06
CA ASP A 192 14.39 -6.02 8.30
C ASP A 192 13.03 -5.39 8.01
N ILE A 193 12.10 -5.52 8.96
CA ILE A 193 10.77 -4.91 8.91
C ILE A 193 10.44 -4.32 10.29
N GLU A 194 9.92 -3.09 10.30
CA GLU A 194 9.32 -2.42 11.45
C GLU A 194 7.83 -2.27 11.22
N CYS A 195 7.01 -2.68 12.21
CA CYS A 195 5.57 -2.45 12.22
C CYS A 195 5.17 -1.91 13.59
N GLN A 196 4.56 -0.75 13.64
CA GLN A 196 4.15 -0.09 14.87
C GLN A 196 2.67 0.27 14.84
N THR A 197 2.01 0.13 15.98
CA THR A 197 0.62 0.52 16.22
C THR A 197 0.57 1.60 17.29
N TYR A 198 -0.25 2.63 17.06
CA TYR A 198 -0.45 3.78 17.93
C TYR A 198 -1.94 3.89 18.29
N PRO A 199 -2.41 3.11 19.28
CA PRO A 199 -3.85 3.01 19.60
C PRO A 199 -4.48 4.35 20.01
N GLU A 200 -3.68 5.27 20.54
CA GLU A 200 -4.10 6.61 20.94
C GLU A 200 -4.60 7.47 19.78
N PHE A 201 -4.33 7.07 18.53
CA PHE A 201 -4.78 7.77 17.32
C PHE A 201 -5.96 7.09 16.63
N ALA A 202 -6.38 5.94 17.14
CA ALA A 202 -7.57 5.25 16.63
C ALA A 202 -8.81 6.15 16.76
N GLY A 203 -9.64 6.17 15.71
CA GLY A 203 -10.83 7.02 15.65
C GLY A 203 -10.59 8.48 15.26
N ASP A 204 -9.35 8.89 14.94
CA ASP A 204 -9.09 10.21 14.37
C ASP A 204 -9.46 10.30 12.87
N MET A 205 -9.58 9.17 12.20
CA MET A 205 -10.23 9.03 10.89
C MET A 205 -11.51 8.22 11.07
N ASP A 206 -12.57 8.61 10.40
CA ASP A 206 -13.88 7.95 10.50
C ASP A 206 -14.41 7.61 9.10
N PHE A 207 -15.14 6.50 9.04
CA PHE A 207 -15.91 6.10 7.86
C PHE A 207 -17.38 6.12 8.25
N SER A 208 -18.10 7.13 7.80
CA SER A 208 -19.49 7.38 8.20
C SER A 208 -20.43 7.55 7.00
N THR A 209 -21.71 7.35 7.25
CA THR A 209 -22.80 7.63 6.32
C THR A 209 -23.69 8.72 6.93
N ASN A 210 -23.50 9.98 6.54
CA ASN A 210 -24.35 11.11 6.97
C ASN A 210 -24.56 11.25 8.50
N GLY A 211 -23.52 10.94 9.29
CA GLY A 211 -23.42 11.31 10.70
C GLY A 211 -23.90 10.28 11.71
N GLU A 212 -25.10 9.74 11.62
CA GLU A 212 -25.66 8.88 12.68
C GLU A 212 -25.84 7.42 12.27
N ARG A 213 -26.09 7.14 11.00
CA ARG A 213 -26.35 5.81 10.49
C ARG A 213 -25.07 4.98 10.35
N LYS A 214 -25.09 3.75 10.84
CA LYS A 214 -24.01 2.80 10.62
C LYS A 214 -23.97 2.34 9.16
N TYR A 215 -22.79 1.98 8.62
CA TYR A 215 -22.65 1.60 7.21
C TYR A 215 -23.47 0.36 6.82
N TRP A 216 -23.81 -0.50 7.77
CA TRP A 216 -24.65 -1.70 7.57
C TRP A 216 -26.15 -1.47 7.73
N GLU A 217 -26.58 -0.29 8.19
CA GLU A 217 -27.98 0.03 8.34
C GLU A 217 -28.59 0.43 7.00
N PRO A 218 -29.77 -0.13 6.62
CA PRO A 218 -30.44 0.27 5.40
C PRO A 218 -30.87 1.74 5.46
N GLY A 219 -30.91 2.39 4.30
CA GLY A 219 -31.34 3.79 4.19
C GLY A 219 -30.55 4.58 3.16
N GLU A 220 -31.01 5.80 2.91
CA GLU A 220 -30.34 6.74 2.03
C GLU A 220 -29.09 7.34 2.72
N GLY A 221 -28.12 7.74 1.91
CA GLY A 221 -26.89 8.39 2.36
C GLY A 221 -25.66 7.82 1.69
N GLN A 222 -24.62 8.66 1.61
CA GLN A 222 -23.36 8.32 0.93
C GLN A 222 -22.27 8.12 1.98
N ALA A 223 -21.54 7.01 1.83
CA ALA A 223 -20.41 6.69 2.69
C ALA A 223 -19.22 7.61 2.38
N CYS A 224 -18.53 8.05 3.41
CA CYS A 224 -17.39 8.96 3.31
C CYS A 224 -16.33 8.68 4.34
N VAL A 225 -15.07 8.74 3.91
CA VAL A 225 -13.93 8.90 4.83
C VAL A 225 -13.83 10.36 5.22
N SER A 226 -13.92 10.64 6.51
CA SER A 226 -13.96 12.01 7.04
C SER A 226 -12.85 12.29 8.05
N PHE A 227 -12.44 13.57 8.04
CA PHE A 227 -11.55 14.16 9.03
C PHE A 227 -12.18 15.47 9.51
N THR A 228 -12.07 15.78 10.79
CA THR A 228 -12.35 17.13 11.27
C THR A 228 -11.15 18.05 10.96
N GLU A 229 -11.39 19.34 10.78
CA GLU A 229 -10.32 20.31 10.47
C GLU A 229 -9.21 20.30 11.54
N SER A 230 -9.56 20.18 12.81
CA SER A 230 -8.61 20.07 13.91
C SER A 230 -7.77 18.78 13.86
N LYS A 231 -8.30 17.70 13.30
CA LYS A 231 -7.61 16.42 13.14
C LYS A 231 -6.61 16.45 11.97
N ILE A 232 -6.91 17.19 10.88
CA ILE A 232 -6.04 17.29 9.71
C ILE A 232 -4.63 17.77 10.10
N THR A 233 -4.52 18.82 10.92
CA THR A 233 -3.23 19.33 11.39
C THR A 233 -2.46 18.30 12.20
N LYS A 234 -3.14 17.55 13.07
CA LYS A 234 -2.54 16.48 13.87
C LYS A 234 -2.06 15.32 12.99
N VAL A 235 -2.87 14.88 12.02
CA VAL A 235 -2.51 13.83 11.06
C VAL A 235 -1.28 14.23 10.27
N PHE A 236 -1.21 15.50 9.84
CA PHE A 236 -0.05 16.03 9.14
C PHE A 236 1.23 15.96 9.99
N ALA A 237 1.18 16.42 11.24
CA ALA A 237 2.32 16.37 12.15
C ALA A 237 2.79 14.93 12.40
N ARG A 238 1.83 14.00 12.62
CA ARG A 238 2.13 12.57 12.84
C ARG A 238 2.77 11.93 11.62
N GLY A 239 2.17 12.08 10.44
CA GLY A 239 2.69 11.48 9.23
C GLY A 239 4.11 11.95 8.89
N ASN A 240 4.42 13.23 9.13
CA ASN A 240 5.78 13.75 8.95
C ASN A 240 6.80 13.11 9.92
N ARG A 241 6.36 12.70 11.10
CA ARG A 241 7.21 12.07 12.12
C ARG A 241 7.30 10.55 11.93
N LEU A 242 6.17 9.87 11.81
CA LEU A 242 6.10 8.41 11.90
C LEU A 242 6.82 7.68 10.75
N VAL A 243 6.72 8.19 9.52
CA VAL A 243 7.37 7.53 8.36
C VAL A 243 8.89 7.58 8.45
N PRO A 244 9.53 8.74 8.72
CA PRO A 244 10.97 8.75 8.99
C PRO A 244 11.38 7.93 10.20
N GLU A 245 10.62 7.96 11.30
CA GLU A 245 10.94 7.18 12.51
C GLU A 245 11.04 5.68 12.25
N VAL A 246 10.02 5.09 11.59
CA VAL A 246 10.04 3.65 11.30
C VAL A 246 11.12 3.29 10.26
N ALA A 247 11.39 4.15 9.28
CA ALA A 247 12.46 3.94 8.30
C ALA A 247 13.84 4.00 8.96
N LEU A 248 14.10 4.98 9.82
CA LEU A 248 15.37 5.11 10.55
C LEU A 248 15.56 3.97 11.55
N ALA A 249 14.49 3.49 12.21
CA ALA A 249 14.56 2.33 13.10
C ALA A 249 15.03 1.07 12.35
N VAL A 250 14.57 0.87 11.10
CA VAL A 250 15.06 -0.21 10.24
C VAL A 250 16.51 0.04 9.85
N CYS A 251 16.88 1.26 9.44
CA CYS A 251 18.25 1.62 9.11
C CYS A 251 19.22 1.32 10.27
N ASP A 252 18.88 1.68 11.50
CA ASP A 252 19.71 1.44 12.68
C ASP A 252 19.94 -0.06 12.91
N ARG A 253 18.91 -0.91 12.76
CA ARG A 253 19.03 -2.36 12.96
C ARG A 253 19.85 -3.05 11.88
N ILE A 254 19.83 -2.55 10.63
CA ILE A 254 20.64 -3.10 9.53
C ILE A 254 22.02 -2.40 9.39
N GLY A 255 22.34 -1.44 10.27
CA GLY A 255 23.64 -0.78 10.34
C GLY A 255 23.92 0.21 9.20
N VAL A 256 22.90 0.91 8.66
CA VAL A 256 23.03 1.93 7.62
C VAL A 256 22.43 3.25 8.07
N ARG A 257 22.72 4.34 7.37
CA ARG A 257 22.09 5.65 7.60
C ARG A 257 20.99 5.89 6.55
N GLY A 258 20.06 6.79 6.84
CA GLY A 258 19.01 7.18 5.90
C GLY A 258 19.56 7.52 4.51
N ARG A 259 20.63 8.32 4.43
CA ARG A 259 21.32 8.71 3.19
C ARG A 259 21.98 7.57 2.40
N ASP A 260 22.12 6.39 3.00
CA ASP A 260 22.71 5.21 2.35
C ASP A 260 21.64 4.38 1.60
N ILE A 261 20.33 4.73 1.72
CA ILE A 261 19.23 4.13 0.98
C ILE A 261 19.37 4.49 -0.51
N ASP A 262 19.33 3.50 -1.39
CA ASP A 262 19.40 3.71 -2.85
C ASP A 262 18.06 4.15 -3.42
N THR A 263 16.96 3.55 -2.95
CA THR A 263 15.59 3.89 -3.36
C THR A 263 14.66 3.85 -2.16
N PHE A 264 13.95 4.95 -1.92
CA PHE A 264 12.94 5.09 -0.87
C PHE A 264 11.55 5.16 -1.48
N VAL A 265 10.66 4.22 -1.18
CA VAL A 265 9.30 4.18 -1.72
C VAL A 265 8.29 4.25 -0.59
N THR A 266 7.32 5.16 -0.69
CA THR A 266 6.34 5.39 0.36
C THR A 266 4.90 5.35 -0.16
N ASN A 267 3.92 5.28 0.74
CA ASN A 267 2.57 5.71 0.41
C ASN A 267 2.60 7.21 0.05
N GLN A 268 1.63 7.69 -0.74
CA GLN A 268 1.71 8.99 -1.40
C GLN A 268 0.51 9.87 -1.08
N PRO A 269 0.36 10.36 0.17
CA PRO A 269 -0.81 11.14 0.57
C PRO A 269 -0.87 12.52 -0.09
N ASN A 270 0.27 13.16 -0.29
CA ASN A 270 0.44 14.44 -1.01
C ASN A 270 1.92 14.79 -1.18
N ARG A 271 2.22 15.77 -2.03
CA ARG A 271 3.57 16.24 -2.35
C ARG A 271 4.37 16.77 -1.16
N LEU A 272 3.70 17.35 -0.16
CA LEU A 272 4.38 17.93 0.99
C LEU A 272 4.95 16.84 1.90
N PHE A 273 4.20 15.75 2.12
CA PHE A 273 4.73 14.59 2.84
C PHE A 273 5.95 13.99 2.14
N LEU A 274 5.85 13.77 0.82
CA LEU A 274 6.95 13.17 0.06
C LEU A 274 8.23 13.97 0.21
N ARG A 275 8.16 15.30 0.07
CA ARG A 275 9.31 16.18 0.28
C ARG A 275 9.86 16.08 1.70
N ASN A 276 9.01 16.21 2.71
CA ASN A 276 9.45 16.21 4.11
C ASN A 276 10.08 14.88 4.51
N TRP A 277 9.63 13.76 3.95
CA TRP A 277 10.16 12.43 4.26
C TRP A 277 11.55 12.21 3.67
N HIS A 278 11.80 12.57 2.41
CA HIS A 278 13.16 12.42 1.87
C HIS A 278 14.13 13.43 2.51
N ASP A 279 13.69 14.64 2.84
CA ASP A 279 14.50 15.61 3.57
C ASP A 279 14.91 15.06 4.96
N ALA A 280 13.97 14.42 5.68
CA ALA A 280 14.22 13.85 7.01
C ALA A 280 15.23 12.67 6.99
N LEU A 281 15.31 11.95 5.86
CA LEU A 281 16.27 10.86 5.65
C LEU A 281 17.59 11.32 4.99
N GLU A 282 17.76 12.63 4.77
CA GLU A 282 18.89 13.20 4.04
C GLU A 282 19.04 12.62 2.61
N LEU A 283 17.91 12.32 1.94
CA LEU A 283 17.89 11.76 0.60
C LEU A 283 17.64 12.85 -0.44
N PRO A 284 18.33 12.78 -1.60
CA PRO A 284 17.97 13.61 -2.73
C PRO A 284 16.62 13.13 -3.33
N PRO A 285 15.81 14.05 -3.92
CA PRO A 285 14.49 13.71 -4.46
C PRO A 285 14.47 12.54 -5.44
N GLU A 286 15.56 12.36 -6.21
CA GLU A 286 15.70 11.31 -7.21
C GLU A 286 15.72 9.89 -6.61
N ARG A 287 16.04 9.77 -5.33
CA ARG A 287 15.98 8.51 -4.59
C ARG A 287 14.63 8.24 -3.92
N HIS A 288 13.68 9.16 -4.04
CA HIS A 288 12.32 9.00 -3.56
C HIS A 288 11.31 9.13 -4.72
N PRO A 289 11.29 8.11 -5.62
CA PRO A 289 10.36 8.12 -6.74
C PRO A 289 8.91 8.06 -6.26
N ASP A 290 8.02 8.66 -7.03
CA ASP A 290 6.58 8.65 -6.76
C ASP A 290 5.75 8.54 -8.04
N THR A 291 4.52 8.09 -7.89
CA THR A 291 3.50 8.03 -8.94
C THR A 291 2.33 8.96 -8.65
N PHE A 292 2.47 9.90 -7.70
CA PHE A 292 1.36 10.74 -7.23
C PHE A 292 0.70 11.54 -8.35
N ASP A 293 1.48 12.16 -9.25
CA ASP A 293 0.91 13.00 -10.32
C ASP A 293 0.16 12.20 -11.39
N SER A 294 0.47 10.90 -11.56
CA SER A 294 -0.18 10.03 -12.54
C SER A 294 -1.27 9.14 -11.95
N CYS A 295 -1.13 8.76 -10.68
CA CYS A 295 -2.01 7.77 -10.05
C CYS A 295 -2.80 8.31 -8.85
N GLY A 296 -2.43 9.47 -8.30
CA GLY A 296 -2.97 9.95 -7.03
C GLY A 296 -2.47 9.15 -5.83
N ASN A 297 -3.15 9.28 -4.71
CA ASN A 297 -2.87 8.46 -3.53
C ASN A 297 -3.55 7.09 -3.68
N LEU A 298 -2.75 6.07 -3.91
CA LEU A 298 -3.19 4.67 -4.06
C LEU A 298 -3.27 3.92 -2.71
N PHE A 299 -3.18 4.61 -1.57
CA PHE A 299 -3.17 4.01 -0.22
C PHE A 299 -2.20 2.82 -0.14
N ALA A 300 -2.70 1.60 0.17
CA ALA A 300 -1.87 0.39 0.28
C ALA A 300 -1.18 -0.02 -1.02
N ALA A 301 -1.81 0.25 -2.16
CA ALA A 301 -1.24 -0.10 -3.47
C ALA A 301 -0.12 0.87 -3.91
N GLY A 302 0.06 2.01 -3.25
CA GLY A 302 1.05 3.02 -3.63
C GLY A 302 2.48 2.51 -3.66
N ILE A 303 2.88 1.73 -2.66
CA ILE A 303 4.23 1.13 -2.58
C ILE A 303 4.46 0.14 -3.72
N PRO A 304 3.69 -0.96 -3.87
CA PRO A 304 3.96 -1.95 -4.90
C PRO A 304 3.78 -1.40 -6.33
N VAL A 305 2.85 -0.48 -6.57
CA VAL A 305 2.70 0.18 -7.89
C VAL A 305 3.94 1.01 -8.22
N THR A 306 4.45 1.81 -7.28
CA THR A 306 5.66 2.61 -7.52
C THR A 306 6.88 1.71 -7.73
N LEU A 307 7.03 0.64 -6.93
CA LEU A 307 8.11 -0.34 -7.13
C LEU A 307 8.04 -1.00 -8.52
N ASP A 308 6.85 -1.40 -8.98
CA ASP A 308 6.67 -2.00 -10.30
C ASP A 308 7.02 -1.01 -11.43
N VAL A 309 6.61 0.25 -11.31
CA VAL A 309 6.98 1.33 -12.25
C VAL A 309 8.50 1.52 -12.32
N GLU A 310 9.17 1.56 -11.16
CA GLU A 310 10.63 1.70 -11.07
C GLU A 310 11.36 0.46 -11.60
N ASN A 311 10.85 -0.73 -11.29
CA ASN A 311 11.42 -2.00 -11.75
C ASN A 311 11.31 -2.14 -13.28
N ARG A 312 10.14 -1.91 -13.86
CA ARG A 312 9.93 -1.94 -15.32
C ARG A 312 10.77 -0.90 -16.07
N ALA A 313 11.05 0.22 -15.44
CA ALA A 313 11.91 1.26 -16.00
C ALA A 313 13.42 0.95 -15.84
N GLY A 314 13.80 -0.16 -15.19
CA GLY A 314 15.19 -0.56 -14.95
C GLY A 314 15.94 0.36 -13.96
N ARG A 315 15.18 1.11 -13.12
CA ARG A 315 15.80 1.99 -12.12
C ARG A 315 16.11 1.29 -10.80
N LEU A 316 15.45 0.17 -10.51
CA LEU A 316 15.83 -0.71 -9.39
C LEU A 316 16.95 -1.64 -9.85
N ARG A 317 18.15 -1.44 -9.30
CA ARG A 317 19.34 -2.22 -9.67
C ARG A 317 19.52 -3.41 -8.75
N ASN A 318 20.07 -4.50 -9.28
CA ASN A 318 20.43 -5.65 -8.46
C ASN A 318 21.38 -5.24 -7.32
N GLY A 319 21.07 -5.66 -6.09
CA GLY A 319 21.82 -5.32 -4.88
C GLY A 319 21.48 -3.95 -4.27
N SER A 320 20.62 -3.14 -4.90
CA SER A 320 20.17 -1.86 -4.33
C SER A 320 19.46 -2.05 -3.01
N LEU A 321 19.73 -1.15 -2.06
CA LEU A 321 18.97 -1.04 -0.82
C LEU A 321 17.67 -0.27 -1.08
N VAL A 322 16.56 -1.00 -1.12
CA VAL A 322 15.23 -0.42 -1.25
C VAL A 322 14.58 -0.36 0.13
N MET A 323 14.19 0.83 0.55
CA MET A 323 13.41 1.09 1.76
C MET A 323 11.98 1.42 1.39
N MET A 324 11.03 0.68 1.93
CA MET A 324 9.59 0.96 1.84
C MET A 324 9.13 1.50 3.18
N ALA A 325 8.28 2.54 3.20
CA ALA A 325 7.67 3.01 4.43
C ALA A 325 6.30 3.65 4.21
N ALA A 326 5.43 3.54 5.21
CA ALA A 326 4.09 4.10 5.16
C ALA A 326 3.55 4.37 6.57
N PHE A 327 2.58 5.29 6.65
CA PHE A 327 1.67 5.38 7.77
C PHE A 327 0.22 5.25 7.28
N ALA A 328 -0.67 4.75 8.12
CA ALA A 328 -2.05 4.48 7.76
C ALA A 328 -3.03 5.35 8.53
N HIS A 329 -4.21 5.54 7.94
CA HIS A 329 -5.34 6.27 8.49
C HIS A 329 -4.93 7.67 9.00
N ALA A 330 -5.05 7.89 10.31
CA ALA A 330 -4.66 9.14 10.96
C ALA A 330 -3.33 9.04 11.74
N GLY A 331 -2.56 7.98 11.53
CA GLY A 331 -1.29 7.69 12.20
C GLY A 331 -1.39 6.57 13.24
N ASP A 332 -2.46 5.78 13.23
CA ASP A 332 -2.64 4.62 14.12
C ASP A 332 -1.77 3.42 13.75
N PHE A 333 -1.27 3.37 12.51
CA PHE A 333 -0.29 2.39 12.03
C PHE A 333 0.85 3.07 11.29
N ALA A 334 2.07 2.56 11.46
CA ALA A 334 3.20 2.87 10.61
C ALA A 334 4.06 1.62 10.41
N GLY A 335 4.75 1.54 9.27
CA GLY A 335 5.67 0.45 9.03
C GLY A 335 6.72 0.80 7.99
N ALA A 336 7.88 0.14 8.08
CA ALA A 336 8.94 0.20 7.10
C ALA A 336 9.55 -1.18 6.87
N ALA A 337 10.06 -1.42 5.67
CA ALA A 337 10.77 -2.64 5.30
C ALA A 337 11.97 -2.32 4.41
N ALA A 338 13.11 -2.93 4.70
CA ALA A 338 14.31 -2.84 3.88
C ALA A 338 14.53 -4.16 3.13
N VAL A 339 14.79 -4.07 1.82
CA VAL A 339 15.14 -5.22 0.97
C VAL A 339 16.43 -4.96 0.21
N ARG A 340 17.20 -6.00 -0.04
CA ARG A 340 18.18 -6.00 -1.12
C ARG A 340 17.47 -6.42 -2.39
N TRP A 341 17.32 -5.48 -3.32
CA TRP A 341 16.61 -5.77 -4.56
C TRP A 341 17.38 -6.79 -5.40
N GLY A 342 16.72 -7.86 -5.81
CA GLY A 342 17.28 -8.85 -6.74
C GLY A 342 16.97 -8.47 -8.18
N ALA A 343 17.83 -8.90 -9.13
CA ALA A 343 17.43 -8.87 -10.53
C ALA A 343 16.29 -9.87 -10.73
N ALA A 344 15.22 -9.49 -11.43
CA ALA A 344 14.23 -10.45 -11.92
C ALA A 344 14.98 -11.53 -12.75
N ARG A 345 14.80 -12.79 -12.41
CA ARG A 345 15.43 -13.92 -13.11
C ARG A 345 14.72 -14.22 -14.39
#